data_7d89b9cecf903b00aa05084a8c3fdc8c
#
_entry.id   7d89b9cecf903b00aa05084a8c3fdc8c
#
_cell.length_a   1.000
_cell.length_b   1.000
_cell.length_c   1.000
_cell.angle_alpha   90.00
_cell.angle_beta   90.00
_cell.angle_gamma   90.00
#
_symmetry.space_group_name_H-M   'P 1'
#
loop_
_entity.id
_entity.type
_entity.pdbx_description
1 polymer ?
#
loop_
_entity_poly.entity_id
_entity_poly.type
_entity_poly.pdbx_seq_one_letter_code
_entity_poly.pdbx_strand_id
1 'polypeptide(L)'
;MDTSEPFRFLQAEVTRLCEENRALKGELLVAQSSVRALCSLQSILESLNPEQDVLSLLNEILASALAVVGAGDGSLLLLDDQTGDLVFAVVHGQARAQLTGFHVPPGKGIAGWVAAHREPALVHDVHLDPRFYAAVDETFGFHTQSLACVPLEEGGRVLGTLEAINKGSDREFTSQDLDLLQLVALLASIALARAEQFTETSSTT
;
A
#
# COMPACT_ATOMS: atom_id res chain seq x y z
N MET A 1 9.53 56.31 -21.48
CA MET A 1 8.55 55.35 -20.92
C MET A 1 9.20 53.97 -20.97
N ASP A 2 9.44 53.40 -19.84
CA ASP A 2 10.14 52.11 -19.74
C ASP A 2 9.19 50.98 -20.17
N THR A 3 9.45 50.43 -21.35
CA THR A 3 8.65 49.33 -21.95
C THR A 3 8.97 47.99 -21.33
N SER A 4 9.87 47.95 -20.36
CA SER A 4 10.33 46.71 -19.70
C SER A 4 9.39 46.21 -18.59
N GLU A 5 8.61 47.08 -17.97
CA GLU A 5 7.74 46.75 -16.85
C GLU A 5 6.55 45.83 -17.23
N PRO A 6 5.79 46.10 -18.31
CA PRO A 6 4.71 45.23 -18.76
C PRO A 6 5.22 43.83 -19.19
N PHE A 7 6.42 43.76 -19.76
CA PHE A 7 7.00 42.51 -20.20
C PHE A 7 7.42 41.61 -19.02
N ARG A 8 8.00 42.20 -17.97
CA ARG A 8 8.34 41.47 -16.72
C ARG A 8 7.10 40.97 -16.02
N PHE A 9 6.04 41.78 -15.98
CA PHE A 9 4.75 41.36 -15.39
C PHE A 9 4.16 40.18 -16.15
N LEU A 10 4.12 40.21 -17.48
CA LEU A 10 3.65 39.07 -18.29
C LEU A 10 4.48 37.83 -18.12
N GLN A 11 5.81 37.96 -18.03
CA GLN A 11 6.68 36.80 -17.77
C GLN A 11 6.40 36.16 -16.39
N ALA A 12 6.25 36.99 -15.36
CA ALA A 12 5.93 36.50 -14.02
C ALA A 12 4.57 35.79 -13.98
N GLU A 13 3.58 36.34 -14.66
CA GLU A 13 2.25 35.75 -14.73
C GLU A 13 2.22 34.44 -15.52
N VAL A 14 2.94 34.37 -16.63
CA VAL A 14 3.11 33.11 -17.39
C VAL A 14 3.79 32.04 -16.54
N THR A 15 4.84 32.40 -15.79
CA THR A 15 5.51 31.46 -14.90
C THR A 15 4.55 30.94 -13.82
N ARG A 16 3.82 31.85 -13.15
CA ARG A 16 2.82 31.50 -12.14
C ARG A 16 1.75 30.56 -12.69
N LEU A 17 1.18 30.89 -13.86
CA LEU A 17 0.16 30.06 -14.50
C LEU A 17 0.70 28.69 -14.95
N CYS A 18 1.96 28.62 -15.37
CA CYS A 18 2.62 27.36 -15.71
C CYS A 18 2.81 26.47 -14.48
N GLU A 19 3.22 27.05 -13.35
CA GLU A 19 3.37 26.32 -12.07
C GLU A 19 2.02 25.83 -11.55
N GLU A 20 1.00 26.69 -11.55
CA GLU A 20 -0.36 26.35 -11.17
C GLU A 20 -0.95 25.24 -12.06
N ASN A 21 -0.76 25.33 -13.37
CA ASN A 21 -1.21 24.30 -14.32
C ASN A 21 -0.48 22.95 -14.10
N ARG A 22 0.80 22.99 -13.72
CA ARG A 22 1.56 21.78 -13.38
C ARG A 22 1.03 21.16 -12.09
N ALA A 23 0.76 21.95 -11.06
CA ALA A 23 0.18 21.49 -9.82
C ALA A 23 -1.20 20.85 -10.04
N LEU A 24 -2.10 21.56 -10.72
CA LEU A 24 -3.45 21.06 -11.06
C LEU A 24 -3.43 19.78 -11.89
N LYS A 25 -2.50 19.64 -12.83
CA LYS A 25 -2.32 18.39 -13.58
C LYS A 25 -1.84 17.26 -12.68
N GLY A 26 -0.98 17.54 -11.70
CA GLY A 26 -0.56 16.57 -10.68
C GLY A 26 -1.75 16.07 -9.86
N GLU A 27 -2.54 16.99 -9.32
CA GLU A 27 -3.76 16.67 -8.57
C GLU A 27 -4.77 15.86 -9.38
N LEU A 28 -4.98 16.25 -10.65
CA LEU A 28 -5.86 15.53 -11.55
C LEU A 28 -5.41 14.08 -11.80
N LEU A 29 -4.10 13.86 -11.98
CA LEU A 29 -3.55 12.52 -12.16
C LEU A 29 -3.76 11.66 -10.91
N VAL A 30 -3.55 12.22 -9.72
CA VAL A 30 -3.79 11.54 -8.45
C VAL A 30 -5.28 11.19 -8.31
N ALA A 31 -6.17 12.15 -8.55
CA ALA A 31 -7.61 11.93 -8.48
C ALA A 31 -8.09 10.85 -9.48
N GLN A 32 -7.59 10.87 -10.72
CA GLN A 32 -7.91 9.84 -11.71
C GLN A 32 -7.40 8.46 -11.32
N SER A 33 -6.22 8.37 -10.72
CA SER A 33 -5.66 7.11 -10.23
C SER A 33 -6.48 6.56 -9.07
N SER A 34 -6.91 7.43 -8.15
CA SER A 34 -7.78 7.07 -7.03
C SER A 34 -9.13 6.53 -7.51
N VAL A 35 -9.75 7.20 -8.48
CA VAL A 35 -11.03 6.75 -9.06
C VAL A 35 -10.88 5.40 -9.75
N ARG A 36 -9.80 5.18 -10.51
CA ARG A 36 -9.54 3.86 -11.14
C ARG A 36 -9.36 2.76 -10.11
N ALA A 37 -8.60 3.02 -9.04
CA ALA A 37 -8.43 2.08 -7.94
C ALA A 37 -9.77 1.71 -7.30
N LEU A 38 -10.60 2.70 -6.99
CA LEU A 38 -11.94 2.49 -6.44
C LEU A 38 -12.83 1.66 -7.37
N CYS A 39 -12.83 1.97 -8.68
CA CYS A 39 -13.59 1.19 -9.66
C CYS A 39 -13.09 -0.26 -9.77
N SER A 40 -11.78 -0.48 -9.77
CA SER A 40 -11.20 -1.83 -9.79
C SER A 40 -11.58 -2.62 -8.54
N LEU A 41 -11.50 -1.99 -7.38
CA LEU A 41 -11.87 -2.61 -6.10
C LEU A 41 -13.38 -2.89 -6.00
N GLN A 42 -14.23 -2.00 -6.52
CA GLN A 42 -15.66 -2.26 -6.61
C GLN A 42 -15.95 -3.48 -7.47
N SER A 43 -15.30 -3.61 -8.64
CA SER A 43 -15.42 -4.79 -9.50
C SER A 43 -14.98 -6.07 -8.79
N ILE A 44 -13.91 -6.01 -8.01
CA ILE A 44 -13.43 -7.13 -7.21
C ILE A 44 -14.46 -7.51 -6.15
N LEU A 45 -15.02 -6.55 -5.43
CA LEU A 45 -16.05 -6.80 -4.41
C LEU A 45 -17.35 -7.37 -4.99
N GLU A 46 -17.73 -6.95 -6.19
CA GLU A 46 -18.91 -7.47 -6.91
C GLU A 46 -18.68 -8.89 -7.47
N SER A 47 -17.43 -9.23 -7.78
CA SER A 47 -17.05 -10.56 -8.29
C SER A 47 -16.79 -11.58 -7.17
N LEU A 48 -16.88 -11.19 -5.89
CA LEU A 48 -16.70 -12.10 -4.75
C LEU A 48 -17.71 -13.25 -4.84
N ASN A 49 -17.25 -14.39 -5.33
CA ASN A 49 -17.99 -15.64 -5.35
C ASN A 49 -17.47 -16.50 -4.17
N PRO A 50 -18.34 -17.20 -3.42
CA PRO A 50 -17.93 -18.09 -2.32
C PRO A 50 -16.88 -19.15 -2.72
N GLU A 51 -16.76 -19.42 -4.03
CA GLU A 51 -15.80 -20.38 -4.60
C GLU A 51 -14.47 -19.74 -5.02
N GLN A 52 -14.32 -18.41 -4.91
CA GLN A 52 -13.10 -17.73 -5.34
C GLN A 52 -12.01 -17.89 -4.30
N ASP A 53 -10.81 -18.26 -4.76
CA ASP A 53 -9.62 -18.33 -3.91
C ASP A 53 -9.26 -16.95 -3.32
N VAL A 54 -9.34 -16.83 -2.01
CA VAL A 54 -9.05 -15.60 -1.25
C VAL A 54 -7.66 -15.05 -1.58
N LEU A 55 -6.67 -15.94 -1.78
CA LEU A 55 -5.32 -15.52 -2.12
C LEU A 55 -5.24 -14.84 -3.50
N SER A 56 -6.03 -15.31 -4.46
CA SER A 56 -6.15 -14.67 -5.78
C SER A 56 -6.72 -13.27 -5.66
N LEU A 57 -7.76 -13.09 -4.85
CA LEU A 57 -8.37 -11.79 -4.59
C LEU A 57 -7.37 -10.83 -3.92
N LEU A 58 -6.66 -11.27 -2.88
CA LEU A 58 -5.64 -10.48 -2.20
C LEU A 58 -4.50 -10.08 -3.13
N ASN A 59 -4.14 -10.97 -4.06
CA ASN A 59 -3.13 -10.69 -5.07
C ASN A 59 -3.57 -9.56 -6.04
N GLU A 60 -4.83 -9.56 -6.47
CA GLU A 60 -5.39 -8.50 -7.30
C GLU A 60 -5.48 -7.16 -6.54
N ILE A 61 -5.87 -7.20 -5.28
CA ILE A 61 -5.93 -6.03 -4.41
C ILE A 61 -4.53 -5.42 -4.24
N LEU A 62 -3.53 -6.24 -3.91
CA LEU A 62 -2.15 -5.79 -3.77
C LEU A 62 -1.62 -5.20 -5.09
N ALA A 63 -1.83 -5.87 -6.22
CA ALA A 63 -1.42 -5.38 -7.54
C ALA A 63 -2.04 -4.01 -7.84
N SER A 64 -3.32 -3.83 -7.54
CA SER A 64 -4.02 -2.56 -7.73
C SER A 64 -3.46 -1.47 -6.82
N ALA A 65 -3.18 -1.78 -5.56
CA ALA A 65 -2.57 -0.85 -4.60
C ALA A 65 -1.22 -0.34 -5.10
N LEU A 66 -0.33 -1.26 -5.50
CA LEU A 66 1.01 -0.93 -5.99
C LEU A 66 0.96 -0.08 -7.26
N ALA A 67 0.07 -0.40 -8.19
CA ALA A 67 -0.11 0.36 -9.43
C ALA A 67 -0.54 1.81 -9.15
N VAL A 68 -1.38 2.03 -8.13
CA VAL A 68 -1.88 3.37 -7.75
C VAL A 68 -0.79 4.22 -7.14
N VAL A 69 0.03 3.67 -6.25
CA VAL A 69 1.10 4.42 -5.58
C VAL A 69 2.40 4.43 -6.39
N GLY A 70 2.47 3.69 -7.50
CA GLY A 70 3.65 3.63 -8.36
C GLY A 70 4.83 2.88 -7.75
N ALA A 71 4.55 1.85 -6.94
CA ALA A 71 5.55 0.93 -6.41
C ALA A 71 5.62 -0.35 -7.24
N GLY A 72 6.80 -0.92 -7.37
CA GLY A 72 7.02 -2.19 -8.10
C GLY A 72 6.98 -3.42 -7.19
N ASP A 73 7.29 -3.21 -5.92
CA ASP A 73 7.37 -4.25 -4.90
C ASP A 73 6.39 -3.96 -3.76
N GLY A 74 5.88 -5.01 -3.15
CA GLY A 74 5.01 -4.91 -1.99
C GLY A 74 4.52 -6.24 -1.50
N SER A 75 3.90 -6.22 -0.32
CA SER A 75 3.45 -7.42 0.37
C SER A 75 2.15 -7.18 1.13
N LEU A 76 1.41 -8.27 1.30
CA LEU A 76 0.29 -8.37 2.20
C LEU A 76 0.62 -9.46 3.20
N LEU A 77 0.70 -9.07 4.46
CA LEU A 77 0.97 -9.98 5.57
C LEU A 77 -0.33 -10.18 6.36
N LEU A 78 -0.63 -11.42 6.69
CA LEU A 78 -1.76 -11.79 7.54
C LEU A 78 -1.29 -12.15 8.94
N LEU A 79 -2.06 -11.77 9.93
CA LEU A 79 -1.81 -12.11 11.32
C LEU A 79 -2.24 -13.56 11.57
N ASP A 80 -1.33 -14.39 12.05
CA ASP A 80 -1.64 -15.71 12.56
C ASP A 80 -2.15 -15.59 13.99
N ASP A 81 -3.43 -15.87 14.21
CA ASP A 81 -4.09 -15.75 15.51
C ASP A 81 -3.53 -16.74 16.56
N GLN A 82 -2.84 -17.81 16.15
CA GLN A 82 -2.29 -18.81 17.08
C GLN A 82 -0.92 -18.40 17.61
N THR A 83 -0.07 -17.87 16.72
CA THR A 83 1.31 -17.52 17.05
C THR A 83 1.51 -16.03 17.30
N GLY A 84 0.65 -15.19 16.73
CA GLY A 84 0.79 -13.74 16.70
C GLY A 84 1.80 -13.25 15.65
N ASP A 85 2.34 -14.16 14.84
CA ASP A 85 3.24 -13.82 13.75
C ASP A 85 2.50 -13.12 12.61
N LEU A 86 3.20 -12.27 11.87
CA LEU A 86 2.76 -11.83 10.56
C LEU A 86 3.33 -12.76 9.48
N VAL A 87 2.45 -13.33 8.66
CA VAL A 87 2.82 -14.27 7.60
C VAL A 87 2.67 -13.59 6.25
N PHE A 88 3.71 -13.61 5.42
CA PHE A 88 3.64 -13.11 4.05
C PHE A 88 2.67 -13.97 3.23
N ALA A 89 1.43 -13.52 3.11
CA ALA A 89 0.38 -14.22 2.37
C ALA A 89 0.49 -13.98 0.85
N VAL A 90 0.71 -12.72 0.46
CA VAL A 90 0.90 -12.31 -0.93
C VAL A 90 2.10 -11.39 -1.03
N VAL A 91 2.94 -11.61 -2.03
CA VAL A 91 4.11 -10.78 -2.32
C VAL A 91 4.16 -10.46 -3.81
N HIS A 92 4.37 -9.21 -4.15
CA HIS A 92 4.67 -8.73 -5.50
C HIS A 92 6.12 -8.28 -5.61
N GLY A 93 6.73 -8.50 -6.78
CA GLY A 93 8.10 -8.07 -7.07
C GLY A 93 9.12 -9.20 -7.04
N GLN A 94 10.40 -8.85 -6.90
CA GLN A 94 11.52 -9.78 -7.11
C GLN A 94 11.61 -10.90 -6.07
N ALA A 95 11.19 -10.66 -4.82
CA ALA A 95 11.30 -11.62 -3.72
C ALA A 95 10.08 -12.56 -3.58
N ARG A 96 9.09 -12.49 -4.49
CA ARG A 96 7.81 -13.19 -4.38
C ARG A 96 7.94 -14.68 -4.02
N ALA A 97 8.74 -15.42 -4.78
CA ALA A 97 8.79 -16.87 -4.63
C ALA A 97 9.44 -17.35 -3.32
N GLN A 98 10.20 -16.49 -2.66
CA GLN A 98 10.99 -16.82 -1.48
C GLN A 98 10.33 -16.32 -0.20
N LEU A 99 9.63 -15.19 -0.25
CA LEU A 99 8.99 -14.56 0.91
C LEU A 99 7.63 -15.15 1.25
N THR A 100 6.87 -15.63 0.27
CA THR A 100 5.52 -16.18 0.53
C THR A 100 5.59 -17.34 1.54
N GLY A 101 4.81 -17.23 2.61
CA GLY A 101 4.77 -18.17 3.72
C GLY A 101 5.85 -17.94 4.80
N PHE A 102 6.69 -16.91 4.66
CA PHE A 102 7.66 -16.58 5.70
C PHE A 102 6.97 -15.87 6.88
N HIS A 103 7.40 -16.22 8.11
CA HIS A 103 6.85 -15.71 9.36
C HIS A 103 7.73 -14.59 9.92
N VAL A 104 7.12 -13.48 10.28
CA VAL A 104 7.74 -12.36 11.00
C VAL A 104 7.22 -12.38 12.43
N PRO A 105 8.11 -12.51 13.44
CA PRO A 105 7.69 -12.57 14.84
C PRO A 105 6.91 -11.33 15.29
N PRO A 106 6.05 -11.44 16.31
CA PRO A 106 5.20 -10.35 16.78
C PRO A 106 5.98 -9.07 17.08
N GLY A 107 5.49 -7.94 16.60
CA GLY A 107 6.07 -6.63 16.83
C GLY A 107 7.41 -6.37 16.12
N LYS A 108 7.91 -7.29 15.31
CA LYS A 108 9.15 -7.10 14.55
C LYS A 108 8.90 -6.37 13.23
N GLY A 109 9.81 -5.49 12.90
CA GLY A 109 9.76 -4.71 11.67
C GLY A 109 8.71 -3.60 11.70
N ILE A 110 8.65 -2.85 10.61
CA ILE A 110 7.67 -1.77 10.44
C ILE A 110 6.26 -2.36 10.36
N ALA A 111 6.07 -3.48 9.65
CA ALA A 111 4.80 -4.20 9.59
C ALA A 111 4.32 -4.63 10.98
N GLY A 112 5.18 -5.24 11.80
CA GLY A 112 4.84 -5.64 13.16
C GLY A 112 4.49 -4.46 14.07
N TRP A 113 5.17 -3.32 13.89
CA TRP A 113 4.84 -2.10 14.60
C TRP A 113 3.46 -1.55 14.18
N VAL A 114 3.18 -1.49 12.87
CA VAL A 114 1.89 -1.06 12.31
C VAL A 114 0.75 -1.94 12.82
N ALA A 115 0.91 -3.25 12.80
CA ALA A 115 -0.08 -4.19 13.31
C ALA A 115 -0.36 -3.97 14.82
N ALA A 116 0.69 -3.73 15.62
CA ALA A 116 0.56 -3.56 17.06
C ALA A 116 -0.05 -2.21 17.47
N HIS A 117 0.30 -1.12 16.76
CA HIS A 117 -0.13 0.24 17.09
C HIS A 117 -1.38 0.68 16.31
N ARG A 118 -1.73 -0.03 15.24
CA ARG A 118 -2.84 0.32 14.32
C ARG A 118 -2.67 1.69 13.67
N GLU A 119 -1.43 2.11 13.54
CA GLU A 119 -1.07 3.38 12.94
C GLU A 119 -0.29 3.14 11.65
N PRO A 120 -0.64 3.82 10.55
CA PRO A 120 0.11 3.72 9.31
C PRO A 120 1.52 4.28 9.46
N ALA A 121 2.47 3.75 8.71
CA ALA A 121 3.85 4.18 8.70
C ALA A 121 4.29 4.58 7.29
N LEU A 122 4.92 5.76 7.20
CA LEU A 122 5.57 6.27 6.00
C LEU A 122 7.05 6.43 6.30
N VAL A 123 7.90 5.67 5.61
CA VAL A 123 9.34 5.63 5.88
C VAL A 123 10.10 5.89 4.58
N HIS A 124 10.80 7.03 4.53
CA HIS A 124 11.55 7.46 3.35
C HIS A 124 12.90 6.75 3.22
N ASP A 125 13.54 6.44 4.35
CA ASP A 125 14.78 5.66 4.44
C ASP A 125 14.67 4.66 5.59
N VAL A 126 14.50 3.39 5.26
CA VAL A 126 14.32 2.34 6.27
C VAL A 126 15.57 2.11 7.13
N HIS A 127 16.76 2.43 6.60
CA HIS A 127 18.01 2.25 7.35
C HIS A 127 18.18 3.26 8.48
N LEU A 128 17.43 4.36 8.46
CA LEU A 128 17.38 5.36 9.51
C LEU A 128 16.24 5.09 10.51
N ASP A 129 15.33 4.16 10.22
CA ASP A 129 14.20 3.86 11.09
C ASP A 129 14.55 2.69 12.04
N PRO A 130 14.54 2.92 13.36
CA PRO A 130 14.90 1.89 14.36
C PRO A 130 13.94 0.69 14.38
N ARG A 131 12.78 0.79 13.77
CA ARG A 131 11.81 -0.30 13.64
C ARG A 131 12.15 -1.26 12.51
N PHE A 132 13.05 -0.89 11.60
CA PHE A 132 13.37 -1.72 10.44
C PHE A 132 13.97 -3.07 10.87
N TYR A 133 13.47 -4.15 10.29
CA TYR A 133 13.94 -5.51 10.56
C TYR A 133 14.72 -6.06 9.36
N ALA A 134 16.01 -5.76 9.33
CA ALA A 134 16.91 -6.07 8.22
C ALA A 134 17.06 -7.58 7.93
N ALA A 135 16.72 -8.45 8.90
CA ALA A 135 16.87 -9.90 8.72
C ALA A 135 16.07 -10.46 7.54
N VAL A 136 14.95 -9.83 7.15
CA VAL A 136 14.17 -10.22 5.97
C VAL A 136 14.98 -9.91 4.70
N ASP A 137 15.48 -8.69 4.57
CA ASP A 137 16.31 -8.26 3.43
C ASP A 137 17.57 -9.13 3.30
N GLU A 138 18.28 -9.37 4.41
CA GLU A 138 19.49 -10.19 4.46
C GLU A 138 19.22 -11.64 4.06
N THR A 139 18.11 -12.21 4.52
CA THR A 139 17.77 -13.61 4.22
C THR A 139 17.42 -13.84 2.76
N PHE A 140 16.73 -12.89 2.15
CA PHE A 140 16.19 -13.04 0.79
C PHE A 140 16.93 -12.24 -0.27
N GLY A 141 17.99 -11.50 0.11
CA GLY A 141 18.77 -10.70 -0.81
C GLY A 141 17.97 -9.54 -1.42
N PHE A 142 16.98 -9.04 -0.68
CA PHE A 142 16.16 -7.89 -1.08
C PHE A 142 16.79 -6.59 -0.56
N HIS A 143 16.43 -5.48 -1.16
CA HIS A 143 16.94 -4.16 -0.78
C HIS A 143 15.78 -3.19 -0.59
N THR A 144 15.31 -3.09 0.63
CA THR A 144 14.30 -2.11 1.00
C THR A 144 14.97 -0.75 1.23
N GLN A 145 14.49 0.28 0.53
CA GLN A 145 14.94 1.66 0.71
C GLN A 145 13.86 2.49 1.39
N SER A 146 12.66 2.46 0.85
CA SER A 146 11.51 3.20 1.35
C SER A 146 10.28 2.31 1.46
N LEU A 147 9.39 2.64 2.39
CA LEU A 147 8.24 1.82 2.72
C LEU A 147 7.04 2.68 3.10
N ALA A 148 5.87 2.33 2.60
CA ALA A 148 4.58 2.76 3.12
C ALA A 148 3.81 1.53 3.59
N CYS A 149 3.43 1.49 4.86
CA CYS A 149 2.76 0.36 5.48
C CYS A 149 1.47 0.81 6.17
N VAL A 150 0.39 0.06 5.98
CA VAL A 150 -0.93 0.36 6.54
C VAL A 150 -1.53 -0.89 7.19
N PRO A 151 -2.31 -0.75 8.27
CA PRO A 151 -2.97 -1.89 8.90
C PRO A 151 -4.17 -2.35 8.06
N LEU A 152 -4.45 -3.65 8.11
CA LEU A 152 -5.68 -4.28 7.65
C LEU A 152 -6.56 -4.50 8.88
N GLU A 153 -7.65 -3.76 8.97
CA GLU A 153 -8.54 -3.80 10.15
C GLU A 153 -10.00 -3.97 9.75
N GLU A 154 -10.70 -4.85 10.46
CA GLU A 154 -12.13 -5.00 10.35
C GLU A 154 -12.75 -5.33 11.70
N GLY A 155 -13.86 -4.65 12.03
CA GLY A 155 -14.59 -4.86 13.29
C GLY A 155 -13.75 -4.63 14.56
N GLY A 156 -12.70 -3.80 14.50
CA GLY A 156 -11.78 -3.55 15.62
C GLY A 156 -10.69 -4.62 15.80
N ARG A 157 -10.62 -5.60 14.91
CA ARG A 157 -9.57 -6.64 14.86
C ARG A 157 -8.55 -6.30 13.77
N VAL A 158 -7.28 -6.45 14.07
CA VAL A 158 -6.21 -6.38 13.07
C VAL A 158 -6.11 -7.74 12.38
N LEU A 159 -6.25 -7.75 11.06
CA LEU A 159 -6.14 -8.94 10.22
C LEU A 159 -4.73 -9.10 9.64
N GLY A 160 -3.97 -8.01 9.58
CA GLY A 160 -2.64 -8.00 9.01
C GLY A 160 -2.16 -6.60 8.63
N THR A 161 -1.28 -6.54 7.64
CA THR A 161 -0.74 -5.28 7.09
C THR A 161 -0.56 -5.36 5.58
N LEU A 162 -0.63 -4.21 4.93
CA LEU A 162 -0.31 -4.04 3.51
C LEU A 162 0.87 -3.09 3.38
N GLU A 163 1.88 -3.49 2.60
CA GLU A 163 3.10 -2.74 2.37
C GLU A 163 3.29 -2.45 0.89
N ALA A 164 3.68 -1.20 0.58
CA ALA A 164 4.26 -0.80 -0.69
C ALA A 164 5.72 -0.45 -0.47
N ILE A 165 6.61 -1.02 -1.27
CA ILE A 165 8.06 -0.97 -1.06
C ILE A 165 8.71 -0.35 -2.29
N ASN A 166 9.74 0.49 -2.08
CA ASN A 166 10.57 1.06 -3.13
C ASN A 166 9.76 1.73 -4.24
N LYS A 167 9.28 2.93 -3.99
CA LYS A 167 8.57 3.71 -5.03
C LYS A 167 9.46 3.93 -6.24
N GLY A 168 8.93 3.60 -7.43
CA GLY A 168 9.69 3.68 -8.68
C GLY A 168 10.17 5.08 -9.02
N SER A 169 11.33 5.16 -9.72
CA SER A 169 11.91 6.36 -10.34
C SER A 169 12.10 7.57 -9.41
N ASP A 170 13.05 7.50 -8.46
CA ASP A 170 13.53 8.63 -7.64
C ASP A 170 12.43 9.45 -6.93
N ARG A 171 11.25 8.84 -6.73
CA ARG A 171 10.14 9.45 -6.01
C ARG A 171 10.04 8.87 -4.61
N GLU A 172 9.76 9.72 -3.66
CA GLU A 172 9.42 9.30 -2.30
C GLU A 172 7.92 8.99 -2.19
N PHE A 173 7.57 8.11 -1.27
CA PHE A 173 6.18 7.95 -0.86
C PHE A 173 5.70 9.24 -0.19
N THR A 174 4.46 9.62 -0.43
CA THR A 174 3.83 10.82 0.10
C THR A 174 2.68 10.45 1.05
N SER A 175 2.20 11.41 1.82
CA SER A 175 0.98 11.24 2.63
C SER A 175 -0.22 10.84 1.77
N GLN A 176 -0.32 11.34 0.54
CA GLN A 176 -1.38 10.96 -0.40
C GLN A 176 -1.29 9.48 -0.82
N ASP A 177 -0.09 8.95 -1.03
CA ASP A 177 0.09 7.52 -1.29
C ASP A 177 -0.36 6.68 -0.08
N LEU A 178 -0.06 7.16 1.14
CA LEU A 178 -0.47 6.50 2.37
C LEU A 178 -2.00 6.50 2.52
N ASP A 179 -2.67 7.63 2.24
CA ASP A 179 -4.14 7.73 2.27
C ASP A 179 -4.79 6.75 1.26
N LEU A 180 -4.19 6.63 0.07
CA LEU A 180 -4.65 5.68 -0.95
C LEU A 180 -4.46 4.22 -0.51
N LEU A 181 -3.30 3.90 0.08
CA LEU A 181 -3.06 2.55 0.62
C LEU A 181 -4.03 2.22 1.76
N GLN A 182 -4.35 3.17 2.64
CA GLN A 182 -5.35 2.97 3.71
C GLN A 182 -6.74 2.66 3.15
N LEU A 183 -7.14 3.34 2.07
CA LEU A 183 -8.41 3.06 1.41
C LEU A 183 -8.44 1.64 0.80
N VAL A 184 -7.34 1.23 0.17
CA VAL A 184 -7.20 -0.15 -0.36
C VAL A 184 -7.21 -1.17 0.77
N ALA A 185 -6.50 -0.88 1.86
CA ALA A 185 -6.44 -1.74 3.05
C ALA A 185 -7.83 -1.96 3.68
N LEU A 186 -8.65 -0.91 3.75
CA LEU A 186 -10.04 -1.03 4.23
C LEU A 186 -10.84 -2.02 3.40
N LEU A 187 -10.74 -1.94 2.07
CA LEU A 187 -11.46 -2.83 1.16
C LEU A 187 -10.92 -4.27 1.22
N ALA A 188 -9.59 -4.43 1.34
CA ALA A 188 -8.97 -5.73 1.56
C ALA A 188 -9.46 -6.38 2.87
N SER A 189 -9.56 -5.60 3.94
CA SER A 189 -10.04 -6.07 5.24
C SER A 189 -11.48 -6.56 5.19
N ILE A 190 -12.36 -5.84 4.50
CA ILE A 190 -13.76 -6.27 4.30
C ILE A 190 -13.82 -7.57 3.50
N ALA A 191 -13.00 -7.70 2.45
CA ALA A 191 -12.94 -8.91 1.63
C ALA A 191 -12.46 -10.12 2.44
N LEU A 192 -11.40 -9.95 3.24
CA LEU A 192 -10.86 -10.97 4.14
C LEU A 192 -11.88 -11.42 5.17
N ALA A 193 -12.50 -10.50 5.89
CA ALA A 193 -13.49 -10.81 6.92
C ALA A 193 -14.70 -11.57 6.35
N ARG A 194 -15.15 -11.23 5.15
CA ARG A 194 -16.21 -11.99 4.47
C ARG A 194 -15.76 -13.40 4.12
N ALA A 195 -14.55 -13.58 3.62
CA ALA A 195 -14.02 -14.89 3.28
C ALA A 195 -13.89 -15.81 4.51
N GLU A 196 -13.44 -15.27 5.65
CA GLU A 196 -13.39 -16.01 6.93
C GLU A 196 -14.77 -16.51 7.34
N GLN A 197 -15.81 -15.67 7.26
CA GLN A 197 -17.19 -16.04 7.61
C GLN A 197 -17.76 -17.18 6.76
N PHE A 198 -17.41 -17.23 5.47
CA PHE A 198 -17.84 -18.32 4.57
C PHE A 198 -17.15 -19.64 4.92
N THR A 199 -15.89 -19.60 5.34
CA THR A 199 -15.12 -20.80 5.72
C THR A 199 -15.66 -21.42 7.01
N GLU A 200 -16.00 -20.61 8.00
CA GLU A 200 -16.58 -21.07 9.28
C GLU A 200 -17.97 -21.70 9.09
N THR A 201 -18.83 -21.11 8.26
CA THR A 201 -20.17 -21.64 7.97
C THR A 201 -20.12 -22.99 7.21
N SER A 202 -19.13 -23.19 6.36
CA SER A 202 -18.93 -24.45 5.61
C SER A 202 -18.36 -25.59 6.46
N SER A 203 -17.68 -25.27 7.55
CA SER A 203 -17.08 -26.26 8.46
C SER A 203 -18.05 -26.79 9.53
N THR A 204 -19.24 -26.20 9.64
CA THR A 204 -20.24 -26.54 10.67
C THR A 204 -21.41 -27.39 10.11
N THR A 205 -21.37 -27.77 8.81
CA THR A 205 -22.36 -28.62 8.16
C THR A 205 -21.78 -29.98 7.81
#